data_73f8e4c33904825275466a1f81a67be8
#
_entry.id   73f8e4c33904825275466a1f81a67be8
#
_cell.length_a   1.000
_cell.length_b   1.000
_cell.length_c   1.000
_cell.angle_alpha   90.00
_cell.angle_beta   90.00
_cell.angle_gamma   90.00
#
_symmetry.space_group_name_H-M   'P 1'
#
loop_
_entity.id
_entity.type
_entity.pdbx_description
1 polymer ?
#
loop_
_entity_poly.entity_id
_entity_poly.type
_entity_poly.pdbx_seq_one_letter_code
_entity_poly.pdbx_strand_id
1 'polypeptide(L)'
;IKPTTAVEKFNAKQFVKSYAKPYKNRSYRWHIVMYVSAFACMDMISALAVFYATDVWHGEKLFGMDISSMFIIAPLMVAAVVMFPLARKMMDKKSKQFAFRMGLPFYIFGGIMFAIMEPSWTPPILIPIVALIMGLGFGGAQMMPWIIFPDTVDVGEMATGDRSTGTYSGMMTLARKVGGALAVGLVGWILGWCGYKENNTGDTSVYIQQSDTALLAIRLVMGITVAVLIAIALYASFKYKVDNKKLARIRYFIDARKKGVDLSDEETAERDALVAELYGKVDEKDVVVPQVLDDEGNVVEVSDEKIDEEFGSAFGTVENDESENDKN
;
A
#
# COMPACT_ATOMS: atom_id res chain seq x y z
N ILE A 1 -30.44 -25.22 7.43
CA ILE A 1 -29.01 -24.96 7.24
C ILE A 1 -28.27 -25.88 8.21
N LYS A 2 -27.75 -27.01 7.73
CA LYS A 2 -26.87 -27.86 8.53
C LYS A 2 -25.49 -27.23 8.56
N PRO A 3 -24.84 -27.03 9.71
CA PRO A 3 -23.44 -26.60 9.75
C PRO A 3 -22.58 -27.80 9.32
N THR A 4 -22.12 -27.76 8.09
CA THR A 4 -21.27 -28.81 7.52
C THR A 4 -19.83 -28.32 7.47
N THR A 5 -19.23 -28.08 8.62
CA THR A 5 -17.78 -28.00 8.70
C THR A 5 -17.37 -28.42 10.10
N ALA A 6 -16.71 -29.58 10.21
CA ALA A 6 -15.94 -29.90 11.39
C ALA A 6 -15.02 -28.70 11.67
N VAL A 7 -15.12 -28.12 12.86
CA VAL A 7 -14.25 -27.03 13.28
C VAL A 7 -12.83 -27.62 13.29
N GLU A 8 -12.06 -27.34 12.23
CA GLU A 8 -10.64 -27.69 12.20
C GLU A 8 -9.96 -27.08 13.42
N LYS A 9 -9.22 -27.91 14.15
CA LYS A 9 -8.44 -27.44 15.31
C LYS A 9 -7.50 -26.35 14.86
N PHE A 10 -7.60 -25.17 15.47
CA PHE A 10 -6.74 -24.03 15.19
C PHE A 10 -5.26 -24.42 15.25
N ASN A 11 -4.58 -24.34 14.12
CA ASN A 11 -3.15 -24.58 14.01
C ASN A 11 -2.42 -23.26 13.75
N ALA A 12 -1.77 -22.72 14.77
CA ALA A 12 -1.07 -21.45 14.70
C ALA A 12 -0.01 -21.39 13.58
N LYS A 13 0.69 -22.50 13.31
CA LYS A 13 1.69 -22.56 12.22
C LYS A 13 1.02 -22.48 10.84
N GLN A 14 -0.11 -23.13 10.66
CA GLN A 14 -0.89 -23.09 9.42
C GLN A 14 -1.52 -21.71 9.22
N PHE A 15 -2.00 -21.11 10.31
CA PHE A 15 -2.52 -19.74 10.33
C PHE A 15 -1.47 -18.72 9.88
N VAL A 16 -0.27 -18.71 10.49
CA VAL A 16 0.83 -17.83 10.09
C VAL A 16 1.23 -18.05 8.63
N LYS A 17 1.28 -19.30 8.17
CA LYS A 17 1.61 -19.64 6.78
C LYS A 17 0.55 -19.12 5.80
N SER A 18 -0.73 -19.21 6.15
CA SER A 18 -1.81 -18.67 5.31
C SER A 18 -1.74 -17.16 5.16
N TYR A 19 -1.36 -16.45 6.24
CA TYR A 19 -1.15 -15.00 6.22
C TYR A 19 0.08 -14.56 5.40
N ALA A 20 1.04 -15.45 5.15
CA ALA A 20 2.18 -15.14 4.27
C ALA A 20 1.85 -15.28 2.77
N LYS A 21 0.77 -16.01 2.40
CA LYS A 21 0.37 -16.24 1.00
C LYS A 21 0.24 -14.95 0.16
N PRO A 22 -0.39 -13.86 0.63
CA PRO A 22 -0.52 -12.63 -0.16
C PRO A 22 0.81 -12.05 -0.64
N TYR A 23 1.90 -12.26 0.12
CA TYR A 23 3.22 -11.75 -0.26
C TYR A 23 3.87 -12.50 -1.43
N LYS A 24 3.34 -13.67 -1.85
CA LYS A 24 3.74 -14.33 -3.09
C LYS A 24 3.27 -13.53 -4.31
N ASN A 25 2.13 -12.85 -4.20
CA ASN A 25 1.59 -12.00 -5.24
C ASN A 25 2.45 -10.74 -5.43
N ARG A 26 3.13 -10.64 -6.59
CA ARG A 26 4.00 -9.51 -6.92
C ARG A 26 3.23 -8.18 -6.95
N SER A 27 2.02 -8.16 -7.49
CA SER A 27 1.18 -6.96 -7.52
C SER A 27 0.80 -6.51 -6.12
N TYR A 28 0.50 -7.43 -5.21
CA TYR A 28 0.21 -7.12 -3.82
C TYR A 28 1.42 -6.55 -3.09
N ARG A 29 2.63 -7.07 -3.31
CA ARG A 29 3.86 -6.53 -2.69
C ARG A 29 4.07 -5.06 -3.07
N TRP A 30 3.96 -4.71 -4.35
CA TRP A 30 4.10 -3.32 -4.77
C TRP A 30 2.98 -2.44 -4.25
N HIS A 31 1.75 -2.96 -4.20
CA HIS A 31 0.62 -2.28 -3.59
C HIS A 31 0.86 -1.98 -2.10
N ILE A 32 1.37 -2.95 -1.32
CA ILE A 32 1.68 -2.75 0.11
C ILE A 32 2.76 -1.67 0.29
N VAL A 33 3.80 -1.65 -0.54
CA VAL A 33 4.82 -0.58 -0.49
C VAL A 33 4.19 0.79 -0.75
N MET A 34 3.34 0.93 -1.78
CA MET A 34 2.63 2.17 -2.06
C MET A 34 1.76 2.60 -0.87
N TYR A 35 0.99 1.66 -0.33
CA TYR A 35 0.05 1.88 0.76
C TYR A 35 0.76 2.29 2.06
N VAL A 36 1.72 1.49 2.51
CA VAL A 36 2.43 1.74 3.78
C VAL A 36 3.23 3.04 3.70
N SER A 37 3.93 3.30 2.60
CA SER A 37 4.70 4.56 2.45
C SER A 37 3.79 5.78 2.48
N ALA A 38 2.65 5.77 1.78
CA ALA A 38 1.71 6.89 1.77
C ALA A 38 1.09 7.15 3.15
N PHE A 39 0.72 6.08 3.86
CA PHE A 39 0.10 6.20 5.17
C PHE A 39 1.11 6.51 6.29
N ALA A 40 2.34 5.99 6.21
CA ALA A 40 3.43 6.37 7.11
C ALA A 40 3.72 7.87 7.02
N CYS A 41 3.71 8.44 5.81
CA CYS A 41 3.81 9.90 5.62
C CYS A 41 2.69 10.65 6.34
N MET A 42 1.45 10.19 6.24
CA MET A 42 0.32 10.80 6.95
C MET A 42 0.54 10.81 8.46
N ASP A 43 0.96 9.67 9.03
CA ASP A 43 1.21 9.55 10.46
C ASP A 43 2.34 10.48 10.91
N MET A 44 3.43 10.54 10.13
CA MET A 44 4.57 11.42 10.43
C MET A 44 4.18 12.90 10.35
N ILE A 45 3.45 13.32 9.33
CA ILE A 45 2.98 14.71 9.20
C ILE A 45 2.06 15.06 10.38
N SER A 46 1.13 14.16 10.74
CA SER A 46 0.21 14.39 11.85
C SER A 46 0.96 14.54 13.19
N ALA A 47 1.99 13.72 13.41
CA ALA A 47 2.81 13.79 14.59
C ALA A 47 3.69 15.06 14.62
N LEU A 48 4.33 15.39 13.48
CA LEU A 48 5.29 16.48 13.40
C LEU A 48 4.64 17.86 13.24
N ALA A 49 3.41 17.95 12.73
CA ALA A 49 2.73 19.22 12.52
C ALA A 49 2.60 20.05 13.82
N VAL A 50 2.46 19.37 14.96
CA VAL A 50 2.42 20.04 16.26
C VAL A 50 3.79 20.62 16.56
N PHE A 51 4.86 19.82 16.54
CA PHE A 51 6.23 20.28 16.82
C PHE A 51 6.68 21.36 15.83
N TYR A 52 6.34 21.21 14.56
CA TYR A 52 6.66 22.22 13.56
C TYR A 52 5.99 23.56 13.83
N ALA A 53 4.73 23.55 14.21
CA ALA A 53 4.00 24.78 14.52
C ALA A 53 4.43 25.41 15.84
N THR A 54 4.61 24.61 16.91
CA THR A 54 4.89 25.12 18.27
C THR A 54 6.34 25.47 18.49
N ASP A 55 7.28 24.74 17.88
CA ASP A 55 8.70 24.90 18.14
C ASP A 55 9.41 25.68 17.02
N VAL A 56 9.21 25.30 15.75
CA VAL A 56 9.86 25.99 14.63
C VAL A 56 9.29 27.39 14.40
N TRP A 57 7.96 27.54 14.54
CA TRP A 57 7.26 28.82 14.33
C TRP A 57 6.81 29.47 15.64
N HIS A 58 7.52 29.19 16.73
CA HIS A 58 7.23 29.78 18.02
C HIS A 58 7.28 31.29 17.98
N GLY A 59 6.22 31.95 18.53
CA GLY A 59 6.12 33.40 18.60
C GLY A 59 5.68 34.09 17.31
N GLU A 60 5.62 33.36 16.19
CA GLU A 60 5.11 33.87 14.93
C GLU A 60 3.59 33.86 14.88
N LYS A 61 2.99 34.84 14.23
CA LYS A 61 1.53 34.99 14.14
C LYS A 61 1.04 35.01 12.69
N LEU A 62 -0.08 34.38 12.47
CA LEU A 62 -0.82 34.42 11.20
C LEU A 62 -2.25 34.89 11.49
N PHE A 63 -2.69 35.96 10.82
CA PHE A 63 -4.00 36.60 11.05
C PHE A 63 -4.25 37.00 12.51
N GLY A 64 -3.20 37.35 13.27
CA GLY A 64 -3.30 37.72 14.69
C GLY A 64 -3.36 36.55 15.67
N MET A 65 -3.36 35.30 15.17
CA MET A 65 -3.34 34.07 15.96
C MET A 65 -1.97 33.44 15.94
N ASP A 66 -1.57 32.77 17.03
CA ASP A 66 -0.34 32.01 17.07
C ASP A 66 -0.43 30.82 16.10
N ILE A 67 0.70 30.50 15.44
CA ILE A 67 0.74 29.41 14.47
C ILE A 67 0.54 28.09 15.20
N SER A 68 -0.45 27.33 14.73
CA SER A 68 -0.79 26.00 15.25
C SER A 68 -0.78 24.96 14.13
N SER A 69 -0.76 23.68 14.50
CA SER A 69 -0.86 22.56 13.53
C SER A 69 -2.08 22.65 12.62
N MET A 70 -3.12 23.39 13.03
CA MET A 70 -4.33 23.59 12.23
C MET A 70 -4.05 24.34 10.92
N PHE A 71 -3.08 25.28 10.92
CA PHE A 71 -2.66 25.99 9.70
C PHE A 71 -1.92 25.09 8.69
N ILE A 72 -1.54 23.89 9.10
CA ILE A 72 -0.96 22.86 8.23
C ILE A 72 -2.02 21.83 7.87
N ILE A 73 -2.69 21.23 8.85
CA ILE A 73 -3.59 20.09 8.64
C ILE A 73 -4.86 20.50 7.92
N ALA A 74 -5.51 21.62 8.29
CA ALA A 74 -6.77 22.00 7.67
C ALA A 74 -6.63 22.35 6.19
N PRO A 75 -5.68 23.19 5.73
CA PRO A 75 -5.49 23.44 4.30
C PRO A 75 -5.14 22.18 3.51
N LEU A 76 -4.29 21.30 4.09
CA LEU A 76 -3.94 20.02 3.49
C LEU A 76 -5.17 19.14 3.28
N MET A 77 -6.07 19.04 4.27
CA MET A 77 -7.30 18.26 4.17
C MET A 77 -8.29 18.86 3.15
N VAL A 78 -8.43 20.19 3.13
CA VAL A 78 -9.30 20.88 2.16
C VAL A 78 -8.82 20.58 0.72
N ALA A 79 -7.53 20.71 0.46
CA ALA A 79 -6.97 20.40 -0.86
C ALA A 79 -7.11 18.93 -1.23
N ALA A 80 -6.98 18.01 -0.27
CA ALA A 80 -7.19 16.58 -0.48
C ALA A 80 -8.63 16.27 -0.93
N VAL A 81 -9.63 16.88 -0.29
CA VAL A 81 -11.04 16.69 -0.64
C VAL A 81 -11.32 17.23 -2.04
N VAL A 82 -10.79 18.40 -2.39
CA VAL A 82 -10.92 18.98 -3.73
C VAL A 82 -10.28 18.09 -4.80
N MET A 83 -9.22 17.38 -4.45
CA MET A 83 -8.52 16.49 -5.39
C MET A 83 -9.28 15.18 -5.67
N PHE A 84 -10.18 14.70 -4.80
CA PHE A 84 -10.89 13.43 -4.98
C PHE A 84 -11.68 13.33 -6.30
N PRO A 85 -12.52 14.31 -6.69
CA PRO A 85 -13.23 14.26 -7.97
C PRO A 85 -12.29 14.22 -9.18
N LEU A 86 -11.17 14.96 -9.11
CA LEU A 86 -10.17 14.98 -10.16
C LEU A 86 -9.44 13.64 -10.26
N ALA A 87 -9.04 13.05 -9.14
CA ALA A 87 -8.41 11.75 -9.08
C ALA A 87 -9.34 10.66 -9.66
N ARG A 88 -10.64 10.69 -9.33
CA ARG A 88 -11.65 9.78 -9.90
C ARG A 88 -11.75 9.93 -11.43
N LYS A 89 -11.85 11.15 -11.93
CA LYS A 89 -11.89 11.43 -13.38
C LYS A 89 -10.64 10.91 -14.10
N MET A 90 -9.47 11.04 -13.48
CA MET A 90 -8.21 10.53 -14.04
C MET A 90 -8.14 9.00 -14.00
N MET A 91 -8.66 8.37 -12.95
CA MET A 91 -8.79 6.93 -12.85
C MET A 91 -9.66 6.35 -13.98
N ASP A 92 -10.81 6.98 -14.25
CA ASP A 92 -11.74 6.53 -15.29
C ASP A 92 -11.16 6.72 -16.69
N LYS A 93 -10.46 7.85 -16.93
CA LYS A 93 -9.90 8.18 -18.25
C LYS A 93 -8.61 7.45 -18.60
N LYS A 94 -7.75 7.17 -17.61
CA LYS A 94 -6.42 6.61 -17.83
C LYS A 94 -6.23 5.31 -17.06
N SER A 95 -5.93 5.40 -15.78
CA SER A 95 -5.78 4.25 -14.88
C SER A 95 -5.72 4.69 -13.42
N LYS A 96 -5.93 3.74 -12.50
CA LYS A 96 -5.80 3.94 -11.06
C LYS A 96 -4.37 4.37 -10.67
N GLN A 97 -3.36 3.76 -11.30
CA GLN A 97 -1.95 4.10 -11.08
C GLN A 97 -1.63 5.52 -11.53
N PHE A 98 -2.20 5.95 -12.65
CA PHE A 98 -1.99 7.30 -13.15
C PHE A 98 -2.59 8.33 -12.19
N ALA A 99 -3.81 8.07 -11.69
CA ALA A 99 -4.45 8.93 -10.70
C ALA A 99 -3.64 9.04 -9.41
N PHE A 100 -3.03 7.91 -8.95
CA PHE A 100 -2.11 7.91 -7.81
C PHE A 100 -0.87 8.78 -8.08
N ARG A 101 -0.19 8.57 -9.22
CA ARG A 101 1.06 9.27 -9.57
C ARG A 101 0.90 10.76 -9.75
N MET A 102 -0.23 11.21 -10.27
CA MET A 102 -0.45 12.60 -10.65
C MET A 102 -0.27 13.59 -9.49
N GLY A 103 -0.70 13.20 -8.30
CA GLY A 103 -0.61 14.07 -7.11
C GLY A 103 0.74 14.01 -6.41
N LEU A 104 1.48 12.90 -6.51
CA LEU A 104 2.69 12.67 -5.69
C LEU A 104 3.79 13.74 -5.87
N PRO A 105 4.04 14.32 -7.06
CA PRO A 105 5.00 15.41 -7.20
C PRO A 105 4.67 16.65 -6.34
N PHE A 106 3.39 16.99 -6.20
CA PHE A 106 2.96 18.09 -5.31
C PHE A 106 3.19 17.75 -3.84
N TYR A 107 3.03 16.47 -3.48
CA TYR A 107 3.30 15.98 -2.13
C TYR A 107 4.79 16.08 -1.80
N ILE A 108 5.67 15.63 -2.72
CA ILE A 108 7.12 15.74 -2.58
C ILE A 108 7.55 17.20 -2.50
N PHE A 109 7.04 18.04 -3.39
CA PHE A 109 7.33 19.48 -3.39
C PHE A 109 6.96 20.14 -2.07
N GLY A 110 5.74 19.89 -1.56
CA GLY A 110 5.30 20.40 -0.26
C GLY A 110 6.20 19.95 0.88
N GLY A 111 6.61 18.67 0.89
CA GLY A 111 7.57 18.15 1.86
C GLY A 111 8.90 18.89 1.82
N ILE A 112 9.50 19.05 0.64
CA ILE A 112 10.77 19.78 0.47
C ILE A 112 10.60 21.23 0.95
N MET A 113 9.50 21.89 0.61
CA MET A 113 9.23 23.27 1.08
C MET A 113 9.17 23.35 2.60
N PHE A 114 8.49 22.41 3.30
CA PHE A 114 8.48 22.39 4.76
C PHE A 114 9.88 22.15 5.35
N ALA A 115 10.78 21.44 4.68
CA ALA A 115 12.15 21.26 5.14
C ALA A 115 12.97 22.56 5.12
N ILE A 116 12.76 23.40 4.09
CA ILE A 116 13.57 24.61 3.87
C ILE A 116 12.96 25.87 4.51
N MET A 117 11.63 25.90 4.74
CA MET A 117 10.96 27.05 5.35
C MET A 117 11.42 27.30 6.79
N GLU A 118 11.70 28.57 7.09
CA GLU A 118 12.19 29.03 8.38
C GLU A 118 11.69 30.45 8.67
N PRO A 119 11.35 30.79 9.94
CA PRO A 119 10.81 32.11 10.28
C PRO A 119 11.72 33.28 9.91
N SER A 120 13.04 33.06 9.85
CA SER A 120 14.02 34.11 9.53
C SER A 120 13.86 34.77 8.17
N TRP A 121 13.32 34.03 7.16
CA TRP A 121 13.18 34.54 5.80
C TRP A 121 11.81 34.21 5.15
N THR A 122 11.01 33.35 5.76
CA THR A 122 9.76 32.88 5.17
C THR A 122 8.56 33.53 5.82
N PRO A 123 7.70 34.26 5.09
CA PRO A 123 6.46 34.76 5.66
C PRO A 123 5.53 33.64 6.13
N PRO A 124 4.90 33.75 7.30
CA PRO A 124 4.02 32.71 7.87
C PRO A 124 2.87 32.28 6.97
N ILE A 125 2.39 33.15 6.09
CA ILE A 125 1.31 32.84 5.12
C ILE A 125 1.67 31.72 4.15
N LEU A 126 2.96 31.43 3.94
CA LEU A 126 3.39 30.35 3.07
C LEU A 126 3.09 28.97 3.68
N ILE A 127 2.95 28.84 5.00
CA ILE A 127 2.62 27.58 5.66
C ILE A 127 1.33 26.97 5.11
N PRO A 128 0.17 27.63 5.18
CA PRO A 128 -1.06 27.09 4.65
C PRO A 128 -1.06 26.97 3.11
N ILE A 129 -0.33 27.83 2.39
CA ILE A 129 -0.23 27.73 0.93
C ILE A 129 0.53 26.46 0.54
N VAL A 130 1.67 26.18 1.17
CA VAL A 130 2.45 24.96 0.92
C VAL A 130 1.65 23.72 1.36
N ALA A 131 0.92 23.81 2.47
CA ALA A 131 0.04 22.73 2.92
C ALA A 131 -1.09 22.44 1.92
N LEU A 132 -1.68 23.47 1.29
CA LEU A 132 -2.65 23.31 0.19
C LEU A 132 -2.03 22.58 -1.00
N ILE A 133 -0.86 23.00 -1.45
CA ILE A 133 -0.17 22.34 -2.58
C ILE A 133 0.13 20.88 -2.24
N MET A 134 0.65 20.61 -1.05
CA MET A 134 0.93 19.27 -0.57
C MET A 134 -0.34 18.41 -0.49
N GLY A 135 -1.45 19.01 -0.09
CA GLY A 135 -2.76 18.36 0.03
C GLY A 135 -3.31 17.86 -1.31
N LEU A 136 -2.97 18.49 -2.44
CA LEU A 136 -3.34 18.00 -3.77
C LEU A 136 -2.74 16.61 -4.03
N GLY A 137 -1.54 16.35 -3.55
CA GLY A 137 -0.92 15.03 -3.63
C GLY A 137 -1.43 14.05 -2.59
N PHE A 138 -1.69 14.54 -1.38
CA PHE A 138 -2.16 13.75 -0.25
C PHE A 138 -3.46 13.02 -0.56
N GLY A 139 -4.46 13.70 -1.16
CA GLY A 139 -5.76 13.09 -1.46
C GLY A 139 -5.64 11.83 -2.34
N GLY A 140 -4.88 11.91 -3.43
CA GLY A 140 -4.62 10.77 -4.30
C GLY A 140 -3.83 9.66 -3.60
N ALA A 141 -2.83 10.02 -2.81
CA ALA A 141 -1.99 9.08 -2.08
C ALA A 141 -2.78 8.26 -1.04
N GLN A 142 -3.77 8.86 -0.39
CA GLN A 142 -4.59 8.18 0.61
C GLN A 142 -5.73 7.35 0.00
N MET A 143 -6.38 7.83 -1.05
CA MET A 143 -7.55 7.19 -1.63
C MET A 143 -7.20 6.02 -2.57
N MET A 144 -6.21 6.21 -3.45
CA MET A 144 -5.93 5.26 -4.52
C MET A 144 -5.51 3.86 -4.04
N PRO A 145 -4.70 3.66 -2.98
CA PRO A 145 -4.37 2.33 -2.50
C PRO A 145 -5.59 1.50 -2.11
N TRP A 146 -6.62 2.11 -1.52
CA TRP A 146 -7.87 1.42 -1.20
C TRP A 146 -8.64 0.98 -2.44
N ILE A 147 -8.63 1.80 -3.49
CA ILE A 147 -9.30 1.50 -4.77
C ILE A 147 -8.53 0.43 -5.57
N ILE A 148 -7.21 0.39 -5.41
CA ILE A 148 -6.32 -0.59 -6.07
C ILE A 148 -6.36 -1.95 -5.35
N PHE A 149 -6.63 -1.99 -4.06
CA PHE A 149 -6.60 -3.20 -3.24
C PHE A 149 -7.40 -4.37 -3.83
N PRO A 150 -8.69 -4.22 -4.23
CA PRO A 150 -9.46 -5.31 -4.84
C PRO A 150 -8.81 -5.89 -6.09
N ASP A 151 -8.14 -5.07 -6.90
CA ASP A 151 -7.47 -5.53 -8.12
C ASP A 151 -6.31 -6.49 -7.81
N THR A 152 -5.64 -6.30 -6.65
CA THR A 152 -4.57 -7.21 -6.22
C THR A 152 -5.12 -8.55 -5.75
N VAL A 153 -6.32 -8.55 -5.17
CA VAL A 153 -7.04 -9.78 -4.81
C VAL A 153 -7.49 -10.53 -6.06
N ASP A 154 -8.01 -9.79 -7.07
CA ASP A 154 -8.40 -10.39 -8.36
C ASP A 154 -7.19 -11.05 -9.06
N VAL A 155 -6.00 -10.46 -9.00
CA VAL A 155 -4.75 -11.10 -9.50
C VAL A 155 -4.46 -12.39 -8.75
N GLY A 156 -4.64 -12.41 -7.42
CA GLY A 156 -4.48 -13.61 -6.60
C GLY A 156 -5.47 -14.71 -6.98
N GLU A 157 -6.75 -14.35 -7.11
CA GLU A 157 -7.84 -15.27 -7.51
C GLU A 157 -7.61 -15.86 -8.90
N MET A 158 -7.18 -15.04 -9.87
CA MET A 158 -6.85 -15.54 -11.21
C MET A 158 -5.72 -16.59 -11.15
N ALA A 159 -4.68 -16.33 -10.36
CA ALA A 159 -3.51 -17.21 -10.28
C ALA A 159 -3.76 -18.49 -9.49
N THR A 160 -4.51 -18.43 -8.38
CA THR A 160 -4.66 -19.56 -7.44
C THR A 160 -6.04 -20.17 -7.41
N GLY A 161 -7.05 -19.52 -7.97
CA GLY A 161 -8.47 -19.92 -7.84
C GLY A 161 -9.11 -19.57 -6.51
N ASP A 162 -8.31 -19.12 -5.53
CA ASP A 162 -8.79 -18.77 -4.17
C ASP A 162 -8.92 -17.26 -4.00
N ARG A 163 -10.12 -16.81 -3.60
CA ARG A 163 -10.41 -15.41 -3.29
C ARG A 163 -10.23 -15.15 -1.79
N SER A 164 -9.01 -15.20 -1.30
CA SER A 164 -8.68 -15.02 0.13
C SER A 164 -8.70 -13.55 0.57
N THR A 165 -9.76 -12.80 0.27
CA THR A 165 -9.88 -11.35 0.56
C THR A 165 -9.59 -11.02 2.03
N GLY A 166 -10.04 -11.86 2.96
CA GLY A 166 -9.81 -11.67 4.40
C GLY A 166 -8.33 -11.70 4.76
N THR A 167 -7.57 -12.64 4.19
CA THR A 167 -6.13 -12.76 4.42
C THR A 167 -5.36 -11.55 3.85
N TYR A 168 -5.71 -11.14 2.62
CA TYR A 168 -5.13 -9.95 2.00
C TYR A 168 -5.39 -8.67 2.80
N SER A 169 -6.64 -8.44 3.24
CA SER A 169 -7.01 -7.26 4.03
C SER A 169 -6.41 -7.29 5.44
N GLY A 170 -6.34 -8.45 6.08
CA GLY A 170 -5.69 -8.63 7.37
C GLY A 170 -4.22 -8.26 7.33
N MET A 171 -3.47 -8.73 6.30
CA MET A 171 -2.06 -8.40 6.12
C MET A 171 -1.85 -6.93 5.74
N MET A 172 -2.73 -6.34 4.93
CA MET A 172 -2.71 -4.91 4.62
C MET A 172 -2.87 -4.07 5.90
N THR A 173 -3.82 -4.45 6.76
CA THR A 173 -4.06 -3.76 8.05
C THR A 173 -2.88 -3.92 9.01
N LEU A 174 -2.30 -5.13 9.10
CA LEU A 174 -1.11 -5.37 9.92
C LEU A 174 0.08 -4.51 9.43
N ALA A 175 0.36 -4.55 8.13
CA ALA A 175 1.43 -3.75 7.52
C ALA A 175 1.23 -2.24 7.79
N ARG A 176 -0.02 -1.75 7.71
CA ARG A 176 -0.38 -0.36 8.03
C ARG A 176 -0.05 0.01 9.49
N LYS A 177 -0.48 -0.84 10.44
CA LYS A 177 -0.25 -0.60 11.87
C LYS A 177 1.23 -0.64 12.22
N VAL A 178 1.96 -1.64 11.73
CA VAL A 178 3.40 -1.77 11.95
C VAL A 178 4.16 -0.60 11.30
N GLY A 179 3.85 -0.30 10.04
CA GLY A 179 4.49 0.81 9.32
C GLY A 179 4.25 2.17 9.98
N GLY A 180 3.03 2.44 10.43
CA GLY A 180 2.69 3.67 11.14
C GLY A 180 3.39 3.79 12.50
N ALA A 181 3.40 2.71 13.29
CA ALA A 181 4.10 2.69 14.58
C ALA A 181 5.62 2.92 14.42
N LEU A 182 6.24 2.27 13.40
CA LEU A 182 7.65 2.49 13.09
C LEU A 182 7.91 3.92 12.61
N ALA A 183 7.05 4.49 11.78
CA ALA A 183 7.19 5.85 11.28
C ALA A 183 7.15 6.88 12.42
N VAL A 184 6.17 6.80 13.30
CA VAL A 184 6.06 7.71 14.48
C VAL A 184 7.18 7.46 15.49
N GLY A 185 7.54 6.18 15.72
CA GLY A 185 8.66 5.83 16.61
C GLY A 185 9.99 6.38 16.11
N LEU A 186 10.24 6.33 14.80
CA LEU A 186 11.43 6.94 14.19
C LEU A 186 11.48 8.46 14.40
N VAL A 187 10.36 9.16 14.31
CA VAL A 187 10.28 10.60 14.62
C VAL A 187 10.80 10.86 16.02
N GLY A 188 10.25 10.16 17.03
CA GLY A 188 10.68 10.34 18.42
C GLY A 188 12.17 10.04 18.63
N TRP A 189 12.70 8.97 18.02
CA TRP A 189 14.12 8.62 18.10
C TRP A 189 15.03 9.68 17.48
N ILE A 190 14.70 10.17 16.29
CA ILE A 190 15.49 11.20 15.62
C ILE A 190 15.49 12.48 16.42
N LEU A 191 14.32 12.92 16.90
CA LEU A 191 14.22 14.14 17.72
C LEU A 191 15.00 13.99 19.03
N GLY A 192 14.92 12.85 19.71
CA GLY A 192 15.69 12.56 20.92
C GLY A 192 17.20 12.61 20.68
N TRP A 193 17.70 12.02 19.59
CA TRP A 193 19.13 12.10 19.23
C TRP A 193 19.60 13.51 18.87
N CYS A 194 18.71 14.33 18.30
CA CYS A 194 19.00 15.73 18.00
C CYS A 194 18.85 16.67 19.22
N GLY A 195 18.60 16.11 20.40
CA GLY A 195 18.57 16.89 21.66
C GLY A 195 17.27 17.66 21.86
N TYR A 196 16.15 17.16 21.33
CA TYR A 196 14.82 17.69 21.63
C TYR A 196 14.53 17.56 23.13
N LYS A 197 14.12 18.67 23.76
CA LYS A 197 13.81 18.73 25.20
C LYS A 197 12.31 18.59 25.40
N GLU A 198 11.90 17.53 26.09
CA GLU A 198 10.51 17.32 26.47
C GLU A 198 10.12 18.23 27.66
N ASN A 199 8.87 18.68 27.67
CA ASN A 199 8.32 19.40 28.79
C ASN A 199 7.87 18.40 29.87
N ASN A 200 8.74 18.19 30.86
CA ASN A 200 8.48 17.29 31.98
C ASN A 200 7.84 18.02 33.19
N THR A 201 7.46 19.30 33.06
CA THR A 201 6.90 20.08 34.19
C THR A 201 5.42 19.76 34.43
N GLY A 202 4.76 19.09 33.51
CA GLY A 202 3.31 18.83 33.55
C GLY A 202 2.45 20.07 33.24
N ASP A 203 3.07 21.24 33.10
CA ASP A 203 2.41 22.47 32.69
C ASP A 203 2.62 22.75 31.22
N THR A 204 1.56 22.59 30.43
CA THR A 204 1.59 22.79 28.98
C THR A 204 1.72 24.26 28.56
N SER A 205 1.59 25.21 29.51
CA SER A 205 1.74 26.63 29.22
C SER A 205 3.22 27.08 29.20
N VAL A 206 4.14 26.27 29.74
CA VAL A 206 5.56 26.56 29.76
C VAL A 206 6.22 26.10 28.44
N TYR A 207 6.65 27.06 27.63
CA TYR A 207 7.45 26.79 26.46
C TYR A 207 8.90 26.49 26.84
N ILE A 208 9.45 25.40 26.32
CA ILE A 208 10.85 25.04 26.45
C ILE A 208 11.58 25.35 25.16
N GLN A 209 12.52 26.29 25.21
CA GLN A 209 13.30 26.65 24.02
C GLN A 209 14.14 25.47 23.57
N GLN A 210 13.93 25.10 22.31
CA GLN A 210 14.65 24.01 21.63
C GLN A 210 16.00 24.50 21.09
N SER A 211 16.94 23.57 20.94
CA SER A 211 18.21 23.85 20.25
C SER A 211 18.01 23.99 18.74
N ASP A 212 18.88 24.76 18.08
CA ASP A 212 18.87 24.89 16.61
C ASP A 212 18.95 23.54 15.90
N THR A 213 19.69 22.59 16.47
CA THR A 213 19.78 21.21 15.97
C THR A 213 18.43 20.49 16.02
N ALA A 214 17.67 20.66 17.14
CA ALA A 214 16.35 20.05 17.27
C ALA A 214 15.34 20.69 16.30
N LEU A 215 15.36 22.02 16.15
CA LEU A 215 14.51 22.74 15.19
C LEU A 215 14.80 22.32 13.75
N LEU A 216 16.09 22.20 13.39
CA LEU A 216 16.50 21.70 12.08
C LEU A 216 16.02 20.24 11.87
N ALA A 217 16.14 19.39 12.90
CA ALA A 217 15.68 18.00 12.82
C ALA A 217 14.17 17.91 12.56
N ILE A 218 13.34 18.71 13.26
CA ILE A 218 11.89 18.76 13.04
C ILE A 218 11.60 19.10 11.57
N ARG A 219 12.26 20.13 11.03
CA ARG A 219 12.09 20.57 9.63
C ARG A 219 12.50 19.47 8.64
N LEU A 220 13.70 18.89 8.82
CA LEU A 220 14.21 17.87 7.92
C LEU A 220 13.39 16.58 7.97
N VAL A 221 12.99 16.12 9.15
CA VAL A 221 12.16 14.92 9.27
C VAL A 221 10.79 15.14 8.66
N MET A 222 10.15 16.29 8.92
CA MET A 222 8.85 16.61 8.34
C MET A 222 8.90 16.70 6.81
N GLY A 223 9.98 17.22 6.26
CA GLY A 223 10.10 17.45 4.82
C GLY A 223 10.78 16.31 4.07
N ILE A 224 12.05 16.04 4.37
CA ILE A 224 12.86 15.09 3.58
C ILE A 224 12.37 13.66 3.74
N THR A 225 12.04 13.23 4.97
CA THR A 225 11.58 11.85 5.18
C THR A 225 10.27 11.59 4.46
N VAL A 226 9.35 12.58 4.52
CA VAL A 226 8.09 12.53 3.77
C VAL A 226 8.37 12.45 2.26
N ALA A 227 9.26 13.31 1.73
CA ALA A 227 9.61 13.30 0.32
C ALA A 227 10.21 11.95 -0.13
N VAL A 228 11.09 11.35 0.68
CA VAL A 228 11.69 10.03 0.42
C VAL A 228 10.63 8.93 0.41
N LEU A 229 9.74 8.87 1.42
CA LEU A 229 8.69 7.86 1.48
C LEU A 229 7.72 7.98 0.29
N ILE A 230 7.35 9.19 -0.10
CA ILE A 230 6.49 9.41 -1.26
C ILE A 230 7.23 9.09 -2.57
N ALA A 231 8.54 9.33 -2.67
CA ALA A 231 9.35 8.88 -3.81
C ALA A 231 9.39 7.34 -3.90
N ILE A 232 9.48 6.63 -2.77
CA ILE A 232 9.36 5.17 -2.71
C ILE A 232 7.97 4.72 -3.18
N ALA A 233 6.90 5.37 -2.73
CA ALA A 233 5.53 5.09 -3.18
C ALA A 233 5.38 5.33 -4.70
N LEU A 234 5.96 6.41 -5.21
CA LEU A 234 5.98 6.72 -6.64
C LEU A 234 6.72 5.65 -7.44
N TYR A 235 7.91 5.25 -7.00
CA TYR A 235 8.67 4.16 -7.62
C TYR A 235 7.88 2.85 -7.62
N ALA A 236 7.29 2.47 -6.48
CA ALA A 236 6.46 1.27 -6.37
C ALA A 236 5.27 1.30 -7.34
N SER A 237 4.68 2.48 -7.56
CA SER A 237 3.58 2.66 -8.51
C SER A 237 3.96 2.39 -9.96
N PHE A 238 5.22 2.61 -10.36
CA PHE A 238 5.72 2.24 -11.69
C PHE A 238 5.95 0.73 -11.83
N LYS A 239 6.22 0.05 -10.71
CA LYS A 239 6.39 -1.42 -10.69
C LYS A 239 5.05 -2.16 -10.61
N TYR A 240 3.99 -1.49 -10.16
CA TYR A 240 2.64 -2.04 -10.17
C TYR A 240 2.06 -1.97 -11.59
N LYS A 241 1.81 -3.13 -12.21
CA LYS A 241 1.54 -3.26 -13.66
C LYS A 241 0.08 -3.55 -14.01
N VAL A 242 -0.83 -3.62 -13.03
CA VAL A 242 -2.26 -3.90 -13.27
C VAL A 242 -2.96 -2.65 -13.77
N ASP A 243 -3.14 -2.51 -15.07
CA ASP A 243 -3.94 -1.46 -15.68
C ASP A 243 -5.39 -1.87 -15.94
N ASN A 244 -6.22 -0.95 -16.42
CA ASN A 244 -7.64 -1.20 -16.66
C ASN A 244 -7.88 -2.29 -17.73
N LYS A 245 -7.00 -2.41 -18.74
CA LYS A 245 -7.12 -3.43 -19.79
C LYS A 245 -6.80 -4.82 -19.23
N LYS A 246 -5.68 -4.94 -18.52
CA LYS A 246 -5.30 -6.20 -17.86
C LYS A 246 -6.34 -6.61 -16.82
N LEU A 247 -6.88 -5.65 -16.04
CA LEU A 247 -7.92 -5.95 -15.08
C LEU A 247 -9.19 -6.53 -15.73
N ALA A 248 -9.59 -6.02 -16.88
CA ALA A 248 -10.72 -6.59 -17.63
C ALA A 248 -10.45 -8.04 -18.05
N ARG A 249 -9.23 -8.36 -18.52
CA ARG A 249 -8.83 -9.73 -18.88
C ARG A 249 -8.74 -10.65 -17.66
N ILE A 250 -8.18 -10.16 -16.54
CA ILE A 250 -8.14 -10.89 -15.26
C ILE A 250 -9.55 -11.33 -14.86
N ARG A 251 -10.50 -10.40 -14.87
CA ARG A 251 -11.90 -10.69 -14.52
C ARG A 251 -12.56 -11.64 -15.49
N TYR A 252 -12.25 -11.53 -16.77
CA TYR A 252 -12.71 -12.49 -17.78
C TYR A 252 -12.26 -13.92 -17.44
N PHE A 253 -10.98 -14.13 -17.12
CA PHE A 253 -10.45 -15.46 -16.77
C PHE A 253 -11.02 -15.99 -15.44
N ILE A 254 -11.24 -15.12 -14.46
CA ILE A 254 -11.93 -15.51 -13.22
C ILE A 254 -13.36 -15.97 -13.50
N ASP A 255 -14.10 -15.23 -14.35
CA ASP A 255 -15.49 -15.54 -14.67
C ASP A 255 -15.59 -16.81 -15.53
N ALA A 256 -14.68 -17.01 -16.48
CA ALA A 256 -14.60 -18.23 -17.28
C ALA A 256 -14.39 -19.46 -16.38
N ARG A 257 -13.43 -19.40 -15.45
CA ARG A 257 -13.19 -20.46 -14.46
C ARG A 257 -14.42 -20.75 -13.61
N LYS A 258 -15.12 -19.72 -13.10
CA LYS A 258 -16.33 -19.90 -12.29
C LYS A 258 -17.49 -20.51 -13.05
N LYS A 259 -17.55 -20.31 -14.36
CA LYS A 259 -18.59 -20.85 -15.24
C LYS A 259 -18.19 -22.22 -15.83
N GLY A 260 -17.00 -22.72 -15.57
CA GLY A 260 -16.48 -23.95 -16.16
C GLY A 260 -16.35 -23.86 -17.69
N VAL A 261 -16.03 -22.67 -18.20
CA VAL A 261 -15.82 -22.44 -19.64
C VAL A 261 -14.37 -22.78 -19.97
N ASP A 262 -14.17 -23.71 -20.89
CA ASP A 262 -12.85 -24.07 -21.39
C ASP A 262 -12.23 -22.89 -22.16
N LEU A 263 -11.00 -22.58 -21.85
CA LEU A 263 -10.23 -21.54 -22.54
C LEU A 263 -9.58 -22.14 -23.81
N SER A 264 -9.50 -21.36 -24.87
CA SER A 264 -8.68 -21.73 -26.02
C SER A 264 -7.18 -21.74 -25.64
N ASP A 265 -6.35 -22.40 -26.46
CA ASP A 265 -4.90 -22.44 -26.25
C ASP A 265 -4.29 -21.03 -26.19
N GLU A 266 -4.78 -20.10 -27.02
CA GLU A 266 -4.36 -18.71 -27.05
C GLU A 266 -4.74 -17.97 -25.76
N GLU A 267 -5.96 -18.16 -25.24
CA GLU A 267 -6.43 -17.57 -24.00
C GLU A 267 -5.71 -18.14 -22.78
N THR A 268 -5.40 -19.42 -22.80
CA THR A 268 -4.59 -20.09 -21.77
C THR A 268 -3.19 -19.49 -21.73
N ALA A 269 -2.53 -19.34 -22.87
CA ALA A 269 -1.22 -18.71 -22.96
C ALA A 269 -1.24 -17.24 -22.50
N GLU A 270 -2.31 -16.48 -22.83
CA GLU A 270 -2.48 -15.11 -22.34
C GLU A 270 -2.66 -15.06 -20.83
N ARG A 271 -3.49 -15.94 -20.25
CA ARG A 271 -3.68 -16.06 -18.79
C ARG A 271 -2.35 -16.32 -18.09
N ASP A 272 -1.58 -17.29 -18.57
CA ASP A 272 -0.31 -17.70 -17.97
C ASP A 272 0.75 -16.60 -18.06
N ALA A 273 0.79 -15.88 -19.17
CA ALA A 273 1.63 -14.70 -19.32
C ALA A 273 1.25 -13.59 -18.31
N LEU A 274 -0.05 -13.35 -18.10
CA LEU A 274 -0.53 -12.40 -17.08
C LEU A 274 -0.21 -12.85 -15.66
N VAL A 275 -0.36 -14.14 -15.35
CA VAL A 275 0.01 -14.72 -14.05
C VAL A 275 1.50 -14.54 -13.81
N ALA A 276 2.36 -14.90 -14.77
CA ALA A 276 3.81 -14.75 -14.65
C ALA A 276 4.24 -13.28 -14.45
N GLU A 277 3.58 -12.35 -15.14
CA GLU A 277 3.89 -10.91 -15.02
C GLU A 277 3.39 -10.31 -13.70
N LEU A 278 2.15 -10.59 -13.30
CA LEU A 278 1.44 -9.86 -12.25
C LEU A 278 1.50 -10.55 -10.89
N TYR A 279 1.44 -11.87 -10.86
CA TYR A 279 1.54 -12.66 -9.64
C TYR A 279 2.97 -13.12 -9.39
N GLY A 280 3.59 -13.76 -10.36
CA GLY A 280 4.90 -14.38 -10.28
C GLY A 280 4.80 -15.91 -10.32
N LYS A 281 5.66 -16.61 -9.57
CA LYS A 281 5.62 -18.07 -9.49
C LYS A 281 4.43 -18.51 -8.64
N VAL A 282 3.63 -19.41 -9.16
CA VAL A 282 2.53 -20.07 -8.46
C VAL A 282 3.04 -21.40 -7.94
N ASP A 283 2.85 -21.69 -6.67
CA ASP A 283 3.13 -23.02 -6.12
C ASP A 283 1.86 -23.87 -6.29
N GLU A 284 1.96 -25.08 -6.78
CA GLU A 284 0.83 -26.05 -6.95
C GLU A 284 -0.02 -26.19 -5.68
N LYS A 285 0.62 -26.10 -4.50
CA LYS A 285 -0.05 -26.17 -3.20
C LYS A 285 -0.97 -24.99 -2.89
N ASP A 286 -0.86 -23.91 -3.63
CA ASP A 286 -1.67 -22.70 -3.45
C ASP A 286 -2.83 -22.63 -4.45
N VAL A 287 -2.86 -23.54 -5.43
CA VAL A 287 -3.94 -23.65 -6.42
C VAL A 287 -5.12 -24.38 -5.79
N VAL A 288 -6.29 -23.76 -5.81
CA VAL A 288 -7.54 -24.36 -5.39
C VAL A 288 -8.28 -24.80 -6.66
N VAL A 289 -8.44 -26.10 -6.81
CA VAL A 289 -9.27 -26.67 -7.88
C VAL A 289 -10.73 -26.45 -7.49
N PRO A 290 -11.57 -25.87 -8.34
CA PRO A 290 -12.98 -25.74 -8.08
C PRO A 290 -13.60 -27.14 -7.81
N GLN A 291 -14.27 -27.29 -6.68
CA GLN A 291 -15.07 -28.49 -6.46
C GLN A 291 -16.30 -28.39 -7.37
N VAL A 292 -16.37 -29.25 -8.37
CA VAL A 292 -17.58 -29.38 -9.20
C VAL A 292 -18.59 -30.18 -8.37
N LEU A 293 -19.74 -29.57 -8.09
CA LEU A 293 -20.85 -30.25 -7.48
C LEU A 293 -21.74 -30.85 -8.58
N ASP A 294 -22.17 -32.10 -8.42
CA ASP A 294 -23.18 -32.68 -9.26
C ASP A 294 -24.57 -32.03 -9.01
N ASP A 295 -25.53 -32.38 -9.84
CA ASP A 295 -26.91 -31.87 -9.71
C ASP A 295 -27.57 -32.22 -8.37
N GLU A 296 -27.01 -33.17 -7.63
CA GLU A 296 -27.44 -33.60 -6.28
C GLU A 296 -26.68 -32.86 -5.15
N GLY A 297 -25.69 -32.03 -5.49
CA GLY A 297 -24.86 -31.27 -4.54
C GLY A 297 -23.73 -32.05 -3.89
N ASN A 298 -23.33 -33.19 -4.45
CA ASN A 298 -22.18 -33.95 -4.01
C ASN A 298 -20.92 -33.45 -4.73
N VAL A 299 -19.79 -33.45 -4.03
CA VAL A 299 -18.50 -33.11 -4.63
C VAL A 299 -18.10 -34.21 -5.62
N VAL A 300 -18.03 -33.89 -6.88
CA VAL A 300 -17.44 -34.78 -7.89
C VAL A 300 -15.92 -34.63 -7.74
N GLU A 301 -15.23 -35.70 -7.35
CA GLU A 301 -13.78 -35.76 -7.41
C GLU A 301 -13.36 -35.63 -8.88
N VAL A 302 -12.78 -34.51 -9.25
CA VAL A 302 -12.13 -34.35 -10.55
C VAL A 302 -10.86 -35.20 -10.48
N SER A 303 -10.75 -36.23 -11.31
CA SER A 303 -9.60 -37.13 -11.33
C SER A 303 -8.31 -36.34 -11.61
N ASP A 304 -7.20 -36.74 -10.97
CA ASP A 304 -5.87 -36.15 -11.14
C ASP A 304 -5.44 -36.04 -12.61
N GLU A 305 -5.91 -36.91 -13.48
CA GLU A 305 -5.71 -36.87 -14.95
C GLU A 305 -6.26 -35.60 -15.60
N LYS A 306 -7.42 -35.09 -15.15
CA LYS A 306 -7.97 -33.80 -15.62
C LYS A 306 -7.24 -32.61 -15.07
N ILE A 307 -6.65 -32.73 -13.88
CA ILE A 307 -5.83 -31.68 -13.27
C ILE A 307 -4.53 -31.55 -14.05
N ASP A 308 -3.91 -32.65 -14.46
CA ASP A 308 -2.69 -32.66 -15.27
C ASP A 308 -2.92 -32.15 -16.70
N GLU A 309 -4.06 -32.43 -17.30
CA GLU A 309 -4.42 -31.86 -18.61
C GLU A 309 -4.69 -30.37 -18.56
N GLU A 310 -5.37 -29.88 -17.52
CA GLU A 310 -5.76 -28.45 -17.40
C GLU A 310 -4.64 -27.57 -16.81
N PHE A 311 -3.78 -28.13 -15.97
CA PHE A 311 -2.73 -27.39 -15.25
C PHE A 311 -1.29 -27.88 -15.56
N GLY A 312 -1.10 -29.08 -16.10
CA GLY A 312 0.22 -29.64 -16.42
C GLY A 312 0.97 -28.83 -17.49
N SER A 313 0.26 -28.16 -18.39
CA SER A 313 0.85 -27.28 -19.38
C SER A 313 1.27 -25.91 -18.81
N ALA A 314 0.70 -25.50 -17.70
CA ALA A 314 1.02 -24.23 -17.03
C ALA A 314 2.30 -24.29 -16.16
N PHE A 315 2.69 -25.51 -15.78
CA PHE A 315 3.88 -25.78 -14.97
C PHE A 315 4.86 -26.61 -15.81
N GLY A 316 5.53 -25.97 -16.77
CA GLY A 316 6.54 -26.62 -17.61
C GLY A 316 7.34 -27.62 -16.79
N THR A 317 7.39 -28.85 -17.28
CA THR A 317 8.12 -29.99 -16.73
C THR A 317 9.48 -29.54 -16.23
N VAL A 318 9.66 -29.54 -14.90
CA VAL A 318 10.99 -29.55 -14.29
C VAL A 318 11.51 -30.94 -14.58
N GLU A 319 12.30 -31.09 -15.65
CA GLU A 319 13.16 -32.26 -15.82
C GLU A 319 13.94 -32.44 -14.53
N ASN A 320 13.65 -33.56 -13.86
CA ASN A 320 14.46 -34.08 -12.78
C ASN A 320 15.83 -34.49 -13.37
N ASP A 321 16.79 -33.60 -13.27
CA ASP A 321 18.21 -33.91 -13.48
C ASP A 321 18.77 -34.58 -12.21
N GLU A 322 18.21 -35.76 -11.90
CA GLU A 322 18.75 -36.72 -10.94
C GLU A 322 19.13 -38.00 -11.67
N SER A 323 20.18 -37.94 -12.51
CA SER A 323 20.95 -39.13 -12.85
C SER A 323 22.27 -38.75 -13.46
N GLU A 324 23.29 -38.50 -12.64
CA GLU A 324 24.67 -38.84 -12.93
C GLU A 324 25.56 -38.41 -11.77
N ASN A 325 25.63 -39.24 -10.74
CA ASN A 325 26.86 -39.33 -9.92
C ASN A 325 26.87 -40.61 -9.07
N ASP A 326 26.93 -41.73 -9.76
CA ASP A 326 27.46 -42.96 -9.15
C ASP A 326 28.19 -43.75 -10.27
N LYS A 327 29.45 -43.46 -10.45
CA LYS A 327 30.55 -44.36 -10.94
C LYS A 327 31.79 -43.53 -11.27
N ASN A 328 32.66 -43.37 -10.28
CA ASN A 328 34.11 -43.66 -10.34
C ASN A 328 34.78 -43.13 -9.07
#